data_4ce597043437021b8b6efadeafc51a1d
#
_entry.id   4ce597043437021b8b6efadeafc51a1d
#
_cell.length_a   1.000
_cell.length_b   1.000
_cell.length_c   1.000
_cell.angle_alpha   90.00
_cell.angle_beta   90.00
_cell.angle_gamma   90.00
#
_symmetry.space_group_name_H-M   'P 1'
#
loop_
_entity.id
_entity.type
_entity.pdbx_description
1 polymer ?
#
loop_
_entity_poly.entity_id
_entity_poly.type
_entity_poly.pdbx_seq_one_letter_code
_entity_poly.pdbx_strand_id
1 'polypeptide(L)'
;TDTSIALVWDKPEKYDNVADYNVYVNGTLDGTARKNYEENAKWADTYMKSFYEYYETNSDVDMVNVDIHSYRATGLTPDTEYTFKVVAVDKDGKELGTAKEISQKTTVKPEEFNILDYGAVATEGYTSYNDEVNALVEKNTKAIQAAIDACTPGGKVVIPQAEDGKVFVSGALWLKSDITVELDGTLWASPNSDHFEIGFLMYPFYTDTRGWGLLNATSADENAPLENIRITGNGTLYGNGWKYGAGDKMYEDGYTSNTGVNTQAGDPSDTENYGLPRYMGGSNTKVYYYGIQAADSAKKYLANLTNEDGSRKYSDELINSLSGYIEKDLADNGKVDKNGKDKFIDVETGNNAGIEKADITNAYATRSSLLIMRNVSNVYVGDITVENPANHSVTVSYTHLTLP
;
A
#
# COMPACT_ATOMS: atom_id res chain seq x y z
N THR A 1 -3.48 -11.33 18.75
CA THR A 1 -2.04 -11.15 19.07
C THR A 1 -1.79 -11.47 20.55
N ASP A 2 -0.58 -11.20 21.01
CA ASP A 2 -0.19 -11.29 22.43
C ASP A 2 -0.81 -10.17 23.28
N THR A 3 -1.16 -9.04 22.67
CA THR A 3 -1.68 -7.86 23.39
C THR A 3 -3.03 -7.37 22.88
N SER A 4 -3.64 -8.06 21.91
CA SER A 4 -4.95 -7.67 21.36
C SER A 4 -5.76 -8.86 20.87
N ILE A 5 -7.08 -8.71 20.92
CA ILE A 5 -8.06 -9.66 20.35
C ILE A 5 -9.08 -8.86 19.55
N ALA A 6 -9.30 -9.27 18.29
CA ALA A 6 -10.33 -8.71 17.45
C ALA A 6 -11.61 -9.54 17.58
N LEU A 7 -12.73 -8.87 17.77
CA LEU A 7 -14.06 -9.43 17.83
C LEU A 7 -14.81 -9.03 16.57
N VAL A 8 -15.53 -9.98 15.99
CA VAL A 8 -16.45 -9.76 14.87
C VAL A 8 -17.75 -10.49 15.18
N TRP A 9 -18.88 -9.92 14.81
CA TRP A 9 -20.19 -10.51 15.07
C TRP A 9 -21.15 -10.26 13.92
N ASP A 10 -22.16 -11.12 13.81
CA ASP A 10 -23.19 -10.99 12.82
C ASP A 10 -24.21 -9.90 13.21
N LYS A 11 -24.85 -9.31 12.20
CA LYS A 11 -25.95 -8.37 12.38
C LYS A 11 -27.11 -9.08 13.07
N PRO A 12 -27.67 -8.50 14.17
CA PRO A 12 -28.84 -9.08 14.83
C PRO A 12 -30.08 -9.16 13.92
N GLU A 13 -30.89 -10.20 14.08
CA GLU A 13 -32.13 -10.35 13.30
C GLU A 13 -33.10 -9.16 13.47
N LYS A 14 -33.14 -8.56 14.67
CA LYS A 14 -33.93 -7.36 14.98
C LYS A 14 -33.01 -6.18 15.13
N TYR A 15 -32.74 -5.54 14.01
CA TYR A 15 -31.71 -4.50 13.93
C TYR A 15 -32.24 -3.06 14.05
N ASP A 16 -33.53 -2.82 13.78
CA ASP A 16 -34.12 -1.49 13.60
C ASP A 16 -33.90 -0.50 14.75
N ASN A 17 -33.61 -1.00 15.95
CA ASN A 17 -33.39 -0.19 17.13
C ASN A 17 -31.93 -0.20 17.61
N VAL A 18 -31.03 -0.83 16.90
CA VAL A 18 -29.61 -0.89 17.29
C VAL A 18 -28.90 0.37 16.84
N ALA A 19 -28.29 1.08 17.79
CA ALA A 19 -27.49 2.29 17.51
C ALA A 19 -25.98 2.04 17.62
N ASP A 20 -25.57 1.14 18.52
CA ASP A 20 -24.16 0.80 18.76
C ASP A 20 -24.08 -0.55 19.52
N TYR A 21 -22.87 -0.96 19.88
CA TYR A 21 -22.60 -2.16 20.67
C TYR A 21 -21.66 -1.83 21.83
N ASN A 22 -22.06 -2.21 23.04
CA ASN A 22 -21.18 -2.24 24.21
C ASN A 22 -20.34 -3.53 24.18
N VAL A 23 -19.05 -3.40 24.40
CA VAL A 23 -18.13 -4.53 24.51
C VAL A 23 -17.58 -4.61 25.92
N TYR A 24 -17.71 -5.78 26.51
CA TYR A 24 -17.25 -6.10 27.85
C TYR A 24 -16.06 -7.05 27.77
N VAL A 25 -15.02 -6.74 28.53
CA VAL A 25 -13.83 -7.60 28.72
C VAL A 25 -13.77 -8.00 30.17
N ASN A 26 -13.74 -9.29 30.46
CA ASN A 26 -13.79 -9.83 31.83
C ASN A 26 -14.92 -9.22 32.69
N GLY A 27 -16.08 -9.03 32.08
CA GLY A 27 -17.28 -8.48 32.74
C GLY A 27 -17.26 -6.96 32.94
N THR A 28 -16.21 -6.24 32.57
CA THR A 28 -16.12 -4.78 32.66
C THR A 28 -16.34 -4.16 31.28
N LEU A 29 -17.10 -3.07 31.20
CA LEU A 29 -17.28 -2.32 29.96
C LEU A 29 -15.93 -1.75 29.51
N ASP A 30 -15.46 -2.21 28.35
CA ASP A 30 -14.20 -1.77 27.74
C ASP A 30 -14.40 -0.59 26.80
N GLY A 31 -15.53 -0.60 26.05
CA GLY A 31 -15.88 0.49 25.15
C GLY A 31 -17.09 0.18 24.28
N THR A 32 -17.31 1.04 23.28
CA THR A 32 -18.33 0.80 22.25
C THR A 32 -17.71 0.56 20.89
N ALA A 33 -18.41 -0.17 20.03
CA ALA A 33 -17.92 -0.53 18.70
C ALA A 33 -17.62 0.73 17.86
N ARG A 34 -18.50 1.72 17.88
CA ARG A 34 -18.33 2.98 17.15
C ARG A 34 -17.11 3.76 17.63
N LYS A 35 -16.95 3.95 18.92
CA LYS A 35 -15.80 4.68 19.48
C LYS A 35 -14.49 3.96 19.16
N ASN A 36 -14.47 2.64 19.29
CA ASN A 36 -13.30 1.82 18.94
C ASN A 36 -12.95 1.94 17.45
N TYR A 37 -13.97 1.93 16.58
CA TYR A 37 -13.77 2.15 15.14
C TYR A 37 -13.19 3.54 14.85
N GLU A 38 -13.78 4.59 15.42
CA GLU A 38 -13.33 5.98 15.25
C GLU A 38 -11.89 6.17 15.73
N GLU A 39 -11.52 5.56 16.86
CA GLU A 39 -10.15 5.61 17.39
C GLU A 39 -9.13 4.89 16.50
N ASN A 40 -9.51 3.77 15.92
CA ASN A 40 -8.64 3.00 15.03
C ASN A 40 -8.59 3.57 13.59
N ALA A 41 -9.60 4.34 13.18
CA ALA A 41 -9.71 4.91 11.84
C ALA A 41 -9.25 6.38 11.75
N LYS A 42 -8.54 6.90 12.73
CA LYS A 42 -8.08 8.30 12.79
C LYS A 42 -7.32 8.77 11.55
N TRP A 43 -6.60 7.88 10.90
CA TRP A 43 -5.91 8.16 9.65
C TRP A 43 -6.86 8.44 8.47
N ALA A 44 -8.09 7.92 8.53
CA ALA A 44 -9.12 8.13 7.51
C ALA A 44 -9.96 9.39 7.76
N ASP A 45 -9.77 10.08 8.88
CA ASP A 45 -10.62 11.15 9.39
C ASP A 45 -10.81 12.27 8.37
N THR A 46 -9.74 12.68 7.69
CA THR A 46 -9.82 13.77 6.71
C THR A 46 -10.66 13.40 5.48
N TYR A 47 -10.51 12.16 5.00
CA TYR A 47 -11.23 11.66 3.83
C TYR A 47 -12.66 11.29 4.14
N MET A 48 -12.85 10.49 5.18
CA MET A 48 -14.15 9.97 5.56
C MET A 48 -15.04 11.06 6.12
N LYS A 49 -14.48 12.01 6.88
CA LYS A 49 -15.23 13.15 7.40
C LYS A 49 -15.78 14.02 6.30
N SER A 50 -14.95 14.43 5.33
CA SER A 50 -15.40 15.23 4.20
C SER A 50 -16.42 14.48 3.34
N PHE A 51 -16.24 13.17 3.19
CA PHE A 51 -17.18 12.31 2.47
C PHE A 51 -18.54 12.24 3.19
N TYR A 52 -18.56 12.03 4.49
CA TYR A 52 -19.79 12.01 5.26
C TYR A 52 -20.46 13.37 5.32
N GLU A 53 -19.72 14.46 5.52
CA GLU A 53 -20.23 15.83 5.49
C GLU A 53 -20.90 16.16 4.14
N TYR A 54 -20.33 15.70 3.03
CA TYR A 54 -20.94 15.84 1.70
C TYR A 54 -22.29 15.13 1.62
N TYR A 55 -22.36 13.88 2.05
CA TYR A 55 -23.60 13.11 1.99
C TYR A 55 -24.65 13.60 2.97
N GLU A 56 -24.25 14.08 4.13
CA GLU A 56 -25.17 14.68 5.10
C GLU A 56 -25.80 16.00 4.61
N THR A 57 -25.08 16.75 3.78
CA THR A 57 -25.55 18.02 3.22
C THR A 57 -26.33 17.89 1.91
N ASN A 58 -26.24 16.74 1.25
CA ASN A 58 -26.94 16.47 -0.01
C ASN A 58 -28.08 15.47 0.23
N SER A 59 -29.30 15.99 0.41
CA SER A 59 -30.49 15.21 0.74
C SER A 59 -30.96 14.23 -0.34
N ASP A 60 -30.41 14.31 -1.54
CA ASP A 60 -30.81 13.47 -2.69
C ASP A 60 -29.97 12.20 -2.85
N VAL A 61 -29.02 11.97 -1.94
CA VAL A 61 -28.16 10.80 -1.98
C VAL A 61 -28.35 10.00 -0.68
N ASP A 62 -28.76 8.74 -0.81
CA ASP A 62 -28.85 7.83 0.32
C ASP A 62 -27.47 7.59 0.89
N MET A 63 -27.24 8.01 2.12
CA MET A 63 -26.00 7.75 2.84
C MET A 63 -25.91 6.26 3.18
N VAL A 64 -24.85 5.63 2.75
CA VAL A 64 -24.52 4.27 3.20
C VAL A 64 -23.99 4.37 4.63
N ASN A 65 -24.84 4.11 5.61
CA ASN A 65 -24.37 3.92 6.97
C ASN A 65 -23.54 2.64 7.06
N VAL A 66 -22.29 2.78 7.42
CA VAL A 66 -21.42 1.64 7.69
C VAL A 66 -21.81 1.08 9.05
N ASP A 67 -22.42 -0.10 9.04
CA ASP A 67 -22.68 -0.85 10.26
C ASP A 67 -21.36 -1.39 10.82
N ILE A 68 -21.05 -1.05 12.08
CA ILE A 68 -19.81 -1.47 12.72
C ILE A 68 -20.09 -2.73 13.53
N HIS A 69 -19.56 -3.86 13.04
CA HIS A 69 -19.71 -5.19 13.64
C HIS A 69 -18.35 -5.78 14.04
N SER A 70 -17.45 -4.92 14.47
CA SER A 70 -16.12 -5.30 14.93
C SER A 70 -15.67 -4.46 16.11
N TYR A 71 -14.77 -5.02 16.90
CA TYR A 71 -14.13 -4.36 18.03
C TYR A 71 -12.74 -4.93 18.23
N ARG A 72 -11.76 -4.10 18.48
CA ARG A 72 -10.40 -4.53 18.80
C ARG A 72 -10.07 -4.17 20.24
N ALA A 73 -10.10 -5.17 21.11
CA ALA A 73 -9.59 -5.03 22.47
C ALA A 73 -8.05 -5.01 22.43
N THR A 74 -7.45 -4.01 23.05
CA THR A 74 -6.00 -3.77 23.08
C THR A 74 -5.47 -3.66 24.51
N GLY A 75 -4.13 -3.63 24.67
CA GLY A 75 -3.52 -3.53 26.00
C GLY A 75 -3.68 -4.80 26.85
N LEU A 76 -3.95 -5.93 26.21
CA LEU A 76 -4.10 -7.21 26.88
C LEU A 76 -2.73 -7.78 27.28
N THR A 77 -2.74 -8.68 28.25
CA THR A 77 -1.54 -9.40 28.70
C THR A 77 -1.30 -10.63 27.83
N PRO A 78 -0.05 -10.90 27.39
CA PRO A 78 0.27 -12.13 26.68
C PRO A 78 -0.10 -13.40 27.45
N ASP A 79 -0.37 -14.48 26.70
CA ASP A 79 -0.68 -15.82 27.20
C ASP A 79 -1.80 -15.88 28.26
N THR A 80 -2.77 -14.96 28.17
CA THR A 80 -3.82 -14.76 29.17
C THR A 80 -5.20 -14.97 28.55
N GLU A 81 -6.08 -15.69 29.25
CA GLU A 81 -7.46 -15.89 28.85
C GLU A 81 -8.33 -14.71 29.25
N TYR A 82 -9.16 -14.26 28.32
CA TYR A 82 -10.13 -13.17 28.50
C TYR A 82 -11.52 -13.64 28.11
N THR A 83 -12.53 -13.15 28.81
CA THR A 83 -13.93 -13.31 28.40
C THR A 83 -14.44 -12.05 27.73
N PHE A 84 -15.24 -12.21 26.69
CA PHE A 84 -15.81 -11.11 25.91
C PHE A 84 -17.32 -11.28 25.80
N LYS A 85 -18.01 -10.15 25.91
CA LYS A 85 -19.46 -10.09 25.69
C LYS A 85 -19.76 -8.84 24.86
N VAL A 86 -20.50 -8.97 23.76
CA VAL A 86 -20.95 -7.89 22.90
C VAL A 86 -22.45 -7.74 23.05
N VAL A 87 -22.92 -6.55 23.42
CA VAL A 87 -24.34 -6.26 23.67
C VAL A 87 -24.78 -5.10 22.80
N ALA A 88 -25.81 -5.32 21.97
CA ALA A 88 -26.43 -4.24 21.21
C ALA A 88 -27.08 -3.22 22.14
N VAL A 89 -26.97 -1.93 21.81
CA VAL A 89 -27.61 -0.83 22.53
C VAL A 89 -28.45 0.03 21.60
N ASP A 90 -29.52 0.62 22.16
CA ASP A 90 -30.31 1.62 21.46
C ASP A 90 -29.69 3.01 21.50
N LYS A 91 -30.35 3.99 20.88
CA LYS A 91 -29.89 5.39 20.83
C LYS A 91 -29.73 6.06 22.21
N ASP A 92 -30.38 5.54 23.24
CA ASP A 92 -30.31 6.04 24.61
C ASP A 92 -29.28 5.24 25.44
N GLY A 93 -28.53 4.34 24.84
CA GLY A 93 -27.50 3.50 25.45
C GLY A 93 -28.06 2.32 26.26
N LYS A 94 -29.35 2.04 26.11
CA LYS A 94 -29.99 0.91 26.81
C LYS A 94 -29.67 -0.40 26.06
N GLU A 95 -29.23 -1.40 26.81
CA GLU A 95 -28.95 -2.73 26.29
C GLU A 95 -30.20 -3.43 25.75
N LEU A 96 -30.04 -4.04 24.58
CA LEU A 96 -31.06 -4.77 23.84
C LEU A 96 -30.73 -6.26 23.84
N GLY A 97 -31.65 -7.05 24.41
CA GLY A 97 -31.52 -8.52 24.38
C GLY A 97 -30.46 -9.09 25.33
N THR A 98 -30.08 -10.34 25.07
CA THR A 98 -29.06 -11.08 25.82
C THR A 98 -27.89 -11.38 24.91
N ALA A 99 -26.67 -11.19 25.38
CA ALA A 99 -25.47 -11.51 24.67
C ALA A 99 -24.81 -12.80 25.21
N LYS A 100 -24.18 -13.54 24.33
CA LYS A 100 -23.36 -14.69 24.68
C LYS A 100 -21.99 -14.22 25.09
N GLU A 101 -21.44 -14.81 26.15
CA GLU A 101 -20.05 -14.65 26.53
C GLU A 101 -19.19 -15.68 25.78
N ILE A 102 -18.06 -15.26 25.28
CA ILE A 102 -17.05 -16.10 24.63
C ILE A 102 -15.71 -15.90 25.33
N SER A 103 -14.87 -16.93 25.34
CA SER A 103 -13.51 -16.85 25.87
C SER A 103 -12.51 -16.98 24.74
N GLN A 104 -11.43 -16.22 24.84
CA GLN A 104 -10.29 -16.28 23.92
C GLN A 104 -9.01 -15.95 24.68
N LYS A 105 -7.98 -16.71 24.39
CA LYS A 105 -6.64 -16.49 24.97
C LYS A 105 -5.78 -15.67 24.01
N THR A 106 -5.06 -14.68 24.53
CA THR A 106 -3.98 -14.00 23.80
C THR A 106 -2.85 -14.97 23.49
N THR A 107 -2.11 -14.74 22.43
CA THR A 107 -0.93 -15.55 22.11
C THR A 107 0.20 -15.29 23.12
N VAL A 108 1.17 -16.16 23.16
CA VAL A 108 2.42 -15.91 23.89
C VAL A 108 3.14 -14.70 23.30
N LYS A 109 3.96 -14.01 24.07
CA LYS A 109 4.81 -12.94 23.56
C LYS A 109 5.73 -13.51 22.47
N PRO A 110 5.73 -12.95 21.25
CA PRO A 110 6.59 -13.43 20.19
C PRO A 110 8.07 -13.20 20.51
N GLU A 111 8.92 -14.07 20.02
CA GLU A 111 10.35 -13.82 19.96
C GLU A 111 10.60 -12.72 18.92
N GLU A 112 11.48 -11.76 19.23
CA GLU A 112 11.75 -10.60 18.38
C GLU A 112 13.07 -10.77 17.62
N PHE A 113 13.03 -10.49 16.33
CA PHE A 113 14.14 -10.53 15.40
C PHE A 113 14.33 -9.13 14.82
N ASN A 114 15.10 -8.30 15.52
CA ASN A 114 15.33 -6.91 15.08
C ASN A 114 16.34 -6.89 13.93
N ILE A 115 16.00 -6.23 12.83
CA ILE A 115 16.85 -6.17 11.63
C ILE A 115 18.23 -5.55 11.91
N LEU A 116 18.34 -4.71 12.95
CA LEU A 116 19.62 -4.10 13.36
C LEU A 116 20.61 -5.15 13.88
N ASP A 117 20.12 -6.20 14.54
CA ASP A 117 20.94 -7.30 15.03
C ASP A 117 21.55 -8.14 13.89
N TYR A 118 20.97 -8.04 12.70
CA TYR A 118 21.44 -8.69 11.47
C TYR A 118 22.29 -7.77 10.60
N GLY A 119 22.49 -6.51 11.02
CA GLY A 119 23.40 -5.56 10.37
C GLY A 119 22.74 -4.64 9.37
N ALA A 120 21.40 -4.48 9.40
CA ALA A 120 20.71 -3.46 8.66
C ALA A 120 21.12 -2.07 9.16
N VAL A 121 21.22 -1.11 8.25
CA VAL A 121 21.64 0.27 8.52
C VAL A 121 20.61 1.24 8.02
N ALA A 122 20.17 2.15 8.89
CA ALA A 122 19.29 3.25 8.51
C ALA A 122 20.07 4.34 7.80
N THR A 123 19.52 4.85 6.70
CA THR A 123 20.13 5.88 5.86
C THR A 123 19.08 6.88 5.39
N GLU A 124 19.48 7.84 4.58
CA GLU A 124 18.53 8.69 3.86
C GLU A 124 17.76 7.88 2.83
N GLY A 125 16.57 8.34 2.46
CA GLY A 125 15.80 7.78 1.35
C GLY A 125 16.42 8.17 0.01
N TYR A 126 16.95 7.20 -0.73
CA TYR A 126 17.57 7.45 -2.03
C TYR A 126 16.53 7.43 -3.15
N THR A 127 16.59 8.47 -4.01
CA THR A 127 15.77 8.57 -5.24
C THR A 127 16.58 8.35 -6.53
N SER A 128 17.88 8.11 -6.38
CA SER A 128 18.80 7.74 -7.46
C SER A 128 19.84 6.76 -6.92
N TYR A 129 20.57 6.12 -7.78
CA TYR A 129 21.56 5.14 -7.35
C TYR A 129 22.90 5.28 -8.12
N ASN A 130 23.92 4.78 -7.48
CA ASN A 130 25.25 4.54 -7.96
C ASN A 130 25.74 3.24 -7.29
N ASP A 131 26.99 2.87 -7.49
CA ASP A 131 27.57 1.65 -6.93
C ASP A 131 27.53 1.62 -5.40
N GLU A 132 27.72 2.78 -4.74
CA GLU A 132 27.69 2.87 -3.28
C GLU A 132 26.26 2.63 -2.73
N VAL A 133 25.25 3.26 -3.35
CA VAL A 133 23.85 3.06 -2.99
C VAL A 133 23.43 1.61 -3.26
N ASN A 134 23.83 1.03 -4.40
CA ASN A 134 23.55 -0.35 -4.70
C ASN A 134 24.13 -1.31 -3.66
N ALA A 135 25.40 -1.11 -3.29
CA ALA A 135 26.06 -1.92 -2.26
C ALA A 135 25.34 -1.82 -0.88
N LEU A 136 24.87 -0.62 -0.54
CA LEU A 136 24.09 -0.41 0.69
C LEU A 136 22.73 -1.11 0.65
N VAL A 137 22.00 -0.97 -0.46
CA VAL A 137 20.71 -1.66 -0.67
C VAL A 137 20.88 -3.16 -0.56
N GLU A 138 21.87 -3.73 -1.24
CA GLU A 138 22.16 -5.17 -1.16
C GLU A 138 22.50 -5.63 0.26
N LYS A 139 23.29 -4.83 0.98
CA LYS A 139 23.61 -5.11 2.39
C LYS A 139 22.35 -5.15 3.25
N ASN A 140 21.50 -4.12 3.14
CA ASN A 140 20.27 -4.03 3.90
C ASN A 140 19.28 -5.14 3.52
N THR A 141 19.13 -5.41 2.22
CA THR A 141 18.28 -6.52 1.75
C THR A 141 18.70 -7.85 2.37
N LYS A 142 20.00 -8.15 2.35
CA LYS A 142 20.54 -9.37 2.97
C LYS A 142 20.33 -9.42 4.48
N ALA A 143 20.52 -8.30 5.17
CA ALA A 143 20.32 -8.21 6.62
C ALA A 143 18.85 -8.40 7.01
N ILE A 144 17.94 -7.72 6.33
CA ILE A 144 16.51 -7.83 6.60
C ILE A 144 16.00 -9.23 6.26
N GLN A 145 16.42 -9.78 5.11
CA GLN A 145 16.07 -11.16 4.74
C GLN A 145 16.60 -12.17 5.74
N ALA A 146 17.81 -11.97 6.26
CA ALA A 146 18.38 -12.87 7.30
C ALA A 146 17.55 -12.83 8.60
N ALA A 147 17.03 -11.68 8.99
CA ALA A 147 16.09 -11.58 10.12
C ALA A 147 14.78 -12.33 9.85
N ILE A 148 14.23 -12.19 8.64
CA ILE A 148 13.04 -12.92 8.21
C ILE A 148 13.30 -14.44 8.23
N ASP A 149 14.43 -14.88 7.69
CA ASP A 149 14.79 -16.30 7.61
C ASP A 149 15.02 -16.92 8.98
N ALA A 150 15.64 -16.17 9.89
CA ALA A 150 15.90 -16.61 11.27
C ALA A 150 14.65 -16.63 12.15
N CYS A 151 13.63 -15.82 11.83
CA CYS A 151 12.41 -15.70 12.63
C CYS A 151 11.76 -17.07 12.84
N THR A 152 11.51 -17.46 14.08
CA THR A 152 10.83 -18.71 14.43
C THR A 152 9.33 -18.63 14.16
N PRO A 153 8.62 -19.76 13.94
CA PRO A 153 7.18 -19.75 13.80
C PRO A 153 6.48 -19.04 14.97
N GLY A 154 5.62 -18.06 14.65
CA GLY A 154 4.98 -17.19 15.65
C GLY A 154 5.83 -16.05 16.13
N GLY A 155 7.08 -15.94 15.67
CA GLY A 155 7.98 -14.84 15.97
C GLY A 155 7.67 -13.56 15.21
N LYS A 156 8.41 -12.51 15.53
CA LYS A 156 8.20 -11.15 15.03
C LYS A 156 9.51 -10.55 14.52
N VAL A 157 9.55 -10.19 13.24
CA VAL A 157 10.61 -9.37 12.65
C VAL A 157 10.29 -7.91 12.90
N VAL A 158 11.20 -7.19 13.52
CA VAL A 158 11.02 -5.77 13.85
C VAL A 158 11.86 -4.91 12.91
N ILE A 159 11.19 -4.01 12.20
CA ILE A 159 11.80 -2.91 11.44
C ILE A 159 11.59 -1.64 12.28
N PRO A 160 12.57 -1.28 13.12
CA PRO A 160 12.37 -0.24 14.12
C PRO A 160 12.32 1.15 13.49
N GLN A 161 11.76 2.10 14.23
CA GLN A 161 11.89 3.51 13.87
C GLN A 161 13.37 3.91 13.91
N ALA A 162 13.84 4.53 12.83
CA ALA A 162 15.18 5.09 12.76
C ALA A 162 15.19 6.53 13.26
N GLU A 163 16.36 6.99 13.69
CA GLU A 163 16.54 8.38 14.12
C GLU A 163 16.48 9.36 12.94
N ASP A 164 16.08 10.60 13.22
CA ASP A 164 16.18 11.75 12.30
C ASP A 164 15.62 11.55 10.89
N GLY A 165 14.49 10.85 10.77
CA GLY A 165 13.83 10.64 9.47
C GLY A 165 14.57 9.69 8.53
N LYS A 166 15.55 8.96 9.03
CA LYS A 166 16.23 7.91 8.27
C LYS A 166 15.31 6.72 8.00
N VAL A 167 15.65 5.96 6.99
CA VAL A 167 14.86 4.84 6.48
C VAL A 167 15.75 3.62 6.23
N PHE A 168 15.15 2.46 6.12
CA PHE A 168 15.84 1.24 5.69
C PHE A 168 15.58 1.00 4.21
N VAL A 169 16.57 1.28 3.36
CA VAL A 169 16.45 1.05 1.91
C VAL A 169 16.72 -0.41 1.59
N SER A 170 15.83 -1.04 0.83
CA SER A 170 15.92 -2.46 0.48
C SER A 170 15.46 -2.77 -0.94
N GLY A 171 15.92 -3.86 -1.49
CA GLY A 171 15.32 -4.56 -2.62
C GLY A 171 14.21 -5.51 -2.18
N ALA A 172 13.83 -6.46 -3.06
CA ALA A 172 12.79 -7.43 -2.79
C ALA A 172 13.10 -8.32 -1.58
N LEU A 173 12.11 -8.50 -0.71
CA LEU A 173 12.14 -9.34 0.48
C LEU A 173 11.06 -10.41 0.39
N TRP A 174 11.33 -11.58 0.95
CA TRP A 174 10.48 -12.75 0.86
C TRP A 174 10.02 -13.18 2.23
N LEU A 175 8.70 -13.18 2.44
CA LEU A 175 8.08 -13.61 3.68
C LEU A 175 7.87 -15.12 3.68
N LYS A 176 7.65 -15.68 4.86
CA LYS A 176 7.35 -17.09 5.09
C LYS A 176 6.12 -17.24 5.98
N SER A 177 5.64 -18.47 6.17
CA SER A 177 4.52 -18.75 7.07
C SER A 177 4.84 -18.43 8.54
N ASP A 178 3.78 -18.22 9.32
CA ASP A 178 3.82 -18.06 10.77
C ASP A 178 4.72 -16.90 11.27
N ILE A 179 4.68 -15.77 10.55
CA ILE A 179 5.54 -14.61 10.83
C ILE A 179 4.72 -13.34 11.04
N THR A 180 5.17 -12.50 11.95
CA THR A 180 4.75 -11.10 12.04
C THR A 180 5.89 -10.20 11.58
N VAL A 181 5.64 -9.26 10.68
CA VAL A 181 6.52 -8.13 10.37
C VAL A 181 5.95 -6.90 11.05
N GLU A 182 6.64 -6.41 12.07
CA GLU A 182 6.30 -5.18 12.76
C GLU A 182 7.11 -4.04 12.15
N LEU A 183 6.42 -3.18 11.43
CA LEU A 183 7.00 -2.05 10.74
C LEU A 183 6.73 -0.78 11.56
N ASP A 184 7.69 -0.35 12.36
CA ASP A 184 7.61 0.90 13.14
C ASP A 184 8.37 2.04 12.47
N GLY A 185 9.37 1.72 11.68
CA GLY A 185 10.11 2.64 10.82
C GLY A 185 9.64 2.63 9.38
N THR A 186 10.43 3.24 8.51
CA THR A 186 10.17 3.25 7.07
C THR A 186 11.04 2.21 6.36
N LEU A 187 10.40 1.28 5.68
CA LEU A 187 11.04 0.42 4.70
C LEU A 187 10.88 1.05 3.32
N TRP A 188 12.00 1.46 2.72
CA TRP A 188 12.06 2.24 1.51
C TRP A 188 12.56 1.38 0.34
N ALA A 189 11.80 1.33 -0.74
CA ALA A 189 12.19 0.56 -1.93
C ALA A 189 13.39 1.18 -2.64
N SER A 190 14.30 0.33 -3.11
CA SER A 190 15.43 0.75 -3.93
C SER A 190 15.01 1.56 -5.14
N PRO A 191 15.75 2.61 -5.50
CA PRO A 191 15.55 3.30 -6.77
C PRO A 191 16.00 2.47 -8.00
N ASN A 192 16.83 1.45 -7.80
CA ASN A 192 17.30 0.55 -8.84
C ASN A 192 16.32 -0.61 -9.03
N SER A 193 15.68 -0.69 -10.18
CA SER A 193 14.69 -1.73 -10.50
C SER A 193 15.28 -3.14 -10.60
N ASP A 194 16.59 -3.30 -10.78
CA ASP A 194 17.25 -4.62 -10.81
C ASP A 194 17.16 -5.34 -9.46
N HIS A 195 16.94 -4.59 -8.37
CA HIS A 195 16.74 -5.18 -7.04
C HIS A 195 15.36 -5.84 -6.85
N PHE A 196 14.53 -5.85 -7.89
CA PHE A 196 13.17 -6.40 -7.84
C PHE A 196 12.88 -7.43 -8.95
N GLU A 197 13.86 -8.01 -9.54
CA GLU A 197 13.79 -9.01 -10.62
C GLU A 197 12.43 -9.09 -11.36
N ILE A 198 12.45 -9.14 -12.68
CA ILE A 198 11.23 -9.29 -13.46
C ILE A 198 10.91 -10.79 -13.58
N GLY A 199 9.74 -11.21 -13.16
CA GLY A 199 9.37 -12.62 -13.21
C GLY A 199 7.98 -12.94 -12.71
N PHE A 200 7.29 -11.93 -12.20
CA PHE A 200 5.95 -12.10 -11.65
C PHE A 200 4.89 -11.92 -12.73
N LEU A 201 4.09 -12.95 -12.98
CA LEU A 201 2.85 -12.85 -13.76
C LEU A 201 1.73 -12.43 -12.83
N MET A 202 1.25 -11.21 -12.96
CA MET A 202 0.22 -10.64 -12.09
C MET A 202 -1.11 -11.38 -12.23
N TYR A 203 -1.46 -11.73 -13.46
CA TYR A 203 -2.69 -12.48 -13.76
C TYR A 203 -2.37 -13.61 -14.75
N PRO A 204 -2.97 -14.80 -14.58
CA PRO A 204 -2.77 -15.91 -15.51
C PRO A 204 -3.28 -15.64 -16.94
N PHE A 205 -4.08 -14.57 -17.13
CA PHE A 205 -4.66 -14.20 -18.42
C PHE A 205 -3.87 -13.10 -19.16
N TYR A 206 -2.86 -12.50 -18.50
CA TYR A 206 -2.03 -11.47 -19.10
C TYR A 206 -0.61 -12.00 -19.29
N THR A 207 -0.02 -11.61 -20.41
CA THR A 207 1.37 -11.93 -20.72
C THR A 207 2.36 -10.98 -20.05
N ASP A 208 1.87 -10.01 -19.30
CA ASP A 208 2.69 -8.99 -18.65
C ASP A 208 3.48 -9.60 -17.49
N THR A 209 4.78 -9.54 -17.60
CA THR A 209 5.66 -9.80 -16.46
C THR A 209 5.89 -8.52 -15.67
N ARG A 210 5.85 -8.64 -14.33
CA ARG A 210 6.09 -7.55 -13.39
C ARG A 210 7.35 -7.80 -12.59
N GLY A 211 7.93 -6.74 -12.05
CA GLY A 211 8.93 -6.86 -11.01
C GLY A 211 8.32 -7.34 -9.69
N TRP A 212 9.09 -8.10 -8.92
CA TRP A 212 8.68 -8.47 -7.57
C TRP A 212 8.50 -7.25 -6.67
N GLY A 213 7.68 -7.37 -5.65
CA GLY A 213 7.42 -6.29 -4.70
C GLY A 213 8.55 -6.09 -3.69
N LEU A 214 8.47 -5.01 -2.93
CA LEU A 214 9.35 -4.80 -1.78
C LEU A 214 9.14 -5.88 -0.71
N LEU A 215 7.89 -6.25 -0.45
CA LEU A 215 7.53 -7.42 0.35
C LEU A 215 6.75 -8.42 -0.50
N ASN A 216 7.19 -9.68 -0.49
CA ASN A 216 6.56 -10.76 -1.23
C ASN A 216 6.18 -11.90 -0.29
N ALA A 217 4.89 -12.21 -0.24
CA ALA A 217 4.34 -13.38 0.41
C ALA A 217 3.79 -14.30 -0.69
N THR A 218 4.62 -15.21 -1.18
CA THR A 218 4.23 -16.05 -2.33
C THR A 218 4.67 -17.49 -2.13
N SER A 219 3.79 -18.44 -2.47
CA SER A 219 4.17 -19.84 -2.63
C SER A 219 4.06 -20.25 -4.10
N ALA A 220 5.07 -20.93 -4.61
CA ALA A 220 5.06 -21.50 -5.95
C ALA A 220 4.29 -22.82 -6.01
N ASP A 221 4.11 -23.50 -4.89
CA ASP A 221 3.33 -24.72 -4.76
C ASP A 221 1.88 -24.38 -4.43
N GLU A 222 0.96 -24.59 -5.37
CA GLU A 222 -0.45 -24.32 -5.20
C GLU A 222 -1.10 -25.16 -4.06
N ASN A 223 -0.50 -26.28 -3.71
CA ASN A 223 -0.97 -27.16 -2.65
C ASN A 223 -0.37 -26.85 -1.27
N ALA A 224 0.59 -25.92 -1.21
CA ALA A 224 1.27 -25.51 0.01
C ALA A 224 1.29 -23.98 0.12
N PRO A 225 0.15 -23.33 0.42
CA PRO A 225 0.10 -21.88 0.60
C PRO A 225 0.97 -21.46 1.78
N LEU A 226 1.48 -20.23 1.77
CA LEU A 226 1.98 -19.61 2.99
C LEU A 226 0.81 -19.24 3.88
N GLU A 227 0.98 -19.36 5.18
CA GLU A 227 -0.10 -19.16 6.16
C GLU A 227 0.33 -18.25 7.31
N ASN A 228 -0.67 -17.62 7.95
CA ASN A 228 -0.49 -16.89 9.20
C ASN A 228 0.54 -15.75 9.11
N ILE A 229 0.41 -14.91 8.09
CA ILE A 229 1.31 -13.78 7.88
C ILE A 229 0.66 -12.51 8.41
N ARG A 230 1.37 -11.75 9.22
CA ARG A 230 0.92 -10.46 9.72
C ARG A 230 1.93 -9.38 9.35
N ILE A 231 1.43 -8.25 8.85
CA ILE A 231 2.20 -7.03 8.61
C ILE A 231 1.47 -5.92 9.37
N THR A 232 2.13 -5.37 10.37
CA THR A 232 1.54 -4.41 11.31
C THR A 232 2.59 -3.41 11.79
N GLY A 233 2.21 -2.45 12.63
CA GLY A 233 3.10 -1.42 13.17
C GLY A 233 2.56 -0.02 12.94
N ASN A 234 3.40 1.00 13.10
CA ASN A 234 3.03 2.41 12.85
C ASN A 234 3.88 3.03 11.75
N GLY A 235 4.66 2.23 11.06
CA GLY A 235 5.65 2.66 10.07
C GLY A 235 5.09 2.73 8.66
N THR A 236 6.01 2.98 7.74
CA THR A 236 5.69 3.21 6.32
C THR A 236 6.39 2.21 5.42
N LEU A 237 5.63 1.64 4.52
CA LEU A 237 6.12 0.89 3.38
C LEU A 237 6.13 1.83 2.16
N TYR A 238 7.32 2.32 1.78
CA TYR A 238 7.47 3.35 0.75
C TYR A 238 8.05 2.77 -0.54
N GLY A 239 7.30 2.92 -1.62
CA GLY A 239 7.62 2.25 -2.88
C GLY A 239 8.60 2.95 -3.78
N ASN A 240 8.92 4.22 -3.52
CA ASN A 240 9.88 5.00 -4.32
C ASN A 240 9.59 4.97 -5.83
N GLY A 241 8.32 4.83 -6.19
CA GLY A 241 7.89 4.59 -7.57
C GLY A 241 7.98 5.81 -8.45
N TRP A 242 7.57 6.96 -7.91
CA TRP A 242 7.39 8.20 -8.64
C TRP A 242 7.97 9.39 -7.89
N LYS A 243 8.43 10.39 -8.65
CA LYS A 243 8.82 11.70 -8.16
C LYS A 243 7.95 12.75 -8.84
N TYR A 244 7.38 13.64 -8.04
CA TYR A 244 6.78 14.85 -8.58
C TYR A 244 7.89 15.74 -9.10
N GLY A 245 7.82 16.11 -10.37
CA GLY A 245 8.73 17.08 -10.97
C GLY A 245 8.38 18.49 -10.52
N ALA A 246 8.31 19.44 -11.44
CA ALA A 246 7.72 20.75 -11.17
C ALA A 246 6.26 20.70 -10.69
N GLY A 247 5.69 19.49 -10.67
CA GLY A 247 4.38 19.18 -10.17
C GLY A 247 4.15 19.49 -8.70
N ASP A 248 5.17 19.46 -7.86
CA ASP A 248 5.03 19.89 -6.47
C ASP A 248 4.51 21.33 -6.39
N LYS A 249 4.91 22.17 -7.35
CA LYS A 249 4.42 23.54 -7.50
C LYS A 249 3.02 23.62 -8.14
N MET A 250 2.56 22.57 -8.79
CA MET A 250 1.21 22.56 -9.36
C MET A 250 0.16 22.69 -8.28
N TYR A 251 0.46 22.24 -7.08
CA TYR A 251 -0.42 22.37 -5.93
C TYR A 251 -0.37 23.77 -5.35
N GLU A 252 0.83 24.37 -5.27
CA GLU A 252 1.03 25.72 -4.73
C GLU A 252 0.49 26.79 -5.69
N ASP A 253 0.62 26.61 -6.98
CA ASP A 253 0.19 27.55 -8.00
C ASP A 253 -1.31 27.52 -8.33
N GLY A 254 -2.12 26.78 -7.56
CA GLY A 254 -3.55 26.65 -7.80
C GLY A 254 -3.85 25.98 -9.14
N TYR A 255 -3.05 25.02 -9.53
CA TYR A 255 -3.24 24.22 -10.73
C TYR A 255 -4.50 23.37 -10.56
N THR A 256 -5.60 23.98 -10.92
CA THR A 256 -6.93 23.44 -10.64
C THR A 256 -7.47 22.60 -11.77
N SER A 257 -8.41 21.87 -11.47
CA SER A 257 -9.45 21.08 -12.12
C SER A 257 -9.32 20.77 -13.62
N ASN A 258 -8.89 21.67 -14.47
CA ASN A 258 -8.69 21.39 -15.91
C ASN A 258 -7.60 20.36 -16.18
N THR A 259 -6.81 20.06 -15.17
CA THR A 259 -5.78 19.04 -15.20
C THR A 259 -6.19 17.79 -14.44
N GLY A 260 -7.38 17.79 -13.88
CA GLY A 260 -7.82 16.73 -13.01
C GLY A 260 -7.11 16.69 -11.66
N VAL A 261 -6.22 17.63 -11.40
CA VAL A 261 -5.59 17.79 -10.10
C VAL A 261 -6.33 18.89 -9.38
N ASN A 262 -7.38 18.52 -8.73
CA ASN A 262 -7.83 19.33 -7.63
C ASN A 262 -7.04 18.89 -6.41
N THR A 263 -6.40 19.83 -5.87
CA THR A 263 -5.47 19.65 -4.78
C THR A 263 -6.16 19.41 -3.46
N GLN A 264 -7.45 19.59 -3.42
CA GLN A 264 -8.21 19.31 -2.22
C GLN A 264 -9.09 18.10 -2.49
N ALA A 265 -8.63 16.96 -2.06
CA ALA A 265 -9.49 15.82 -1.85
C ALA A 265 -10.68 16.31 -1.02
N GLY A 266 -11.86 16.27 -1.62
CA GLY A 266 -13.04 16.70 -0.90
C GLY A 266 -13.57 18.11 -1.22
N ASP A 267 -13.19 18.75 -2.34
CA ASP A 267 -13.92 19.93 -2.80
C ASP A 267 -15.30 19.53 -3.31
N PRO A 268 -16.38 19.83 -2.59
CA PRO A 268 -17.73 19.43 -2.96
C PRO A 268 -18.24 20.11 -4.23
N SER A 269 -17.55 21.15 -4.72
CA SER A 269 -17.89 21.80 -6.00
C SER A 269 -17.41 21.02 -7.22
N ASP A 270 -16.50 20.07 -7.04
CA ASP A 270 -15.98 19.22 -8.11
C ASP A 270 -16.64 17.84 -8.07
N THR A 271 -17.85 17.78 -8.56
CA THR A 271 -18.67 16.57 -8.56
C THR A 271 -18.10 15.42 -9.40
N GLU A 272 -17.21 15.69 -10.36
CA GLU A 272 -16.56 14.64 -11.15
C GLU A 272 -15.42 13.94 -10.39
N ASN A 273 -14.88 14.61 -9.40
CA ASN A 273 -13.63 14.20 -8.81
C ASN A 273 -13.63 14.22 -7.29
N TYR A 274 -14.76 14.48 -6.70
CA TYR A 274 -14.90 14.50 -5.26
C TYR A 274 -14.51 13.16 -4.62
N GLY A 275 -13.60 13.20 -3.68
CA GLY A 275 -13.15 12.02 -2.95
C GLY A 275 -12.19 11.08 -3.70
N LEU A 276 -11.85 11.37 -4.97
CA LEU A 276 -10.89 10.56 -5.71
C LEU A 276 -9.47 11.10 -5.57
N PRO A 277 -8.51 10.28 -5.12
CA PRO A 277 -7.10 10.63 -5.21
C PRO A 277 -6.71 10.75 -6.67
N ARG A 278 -6.26 11.94 -7.08
CA ARG A 278 -6.08 12.30 -8.48
C ARG A 278 -4.68 12.12 -9.02
N TYR A 279 -3.82 11.50 -8.32
CA TYR A 279 -2.43 11.31 -8.72
C TYR A 279 -2.16 9.93 -9.28
N MET A 280 -3.16 9.15 -9.46
CA MET A 280 -2.99 7.82 -10.04
C MET A 280 -3.35 7.93 -11.52
N GLY A 281 -2.34 7.95 -12.35
CA GLY A 281 -2.48 8.10 -13.78
C GLY A 281 -3.55 7.26 -14.44
N GLY A 282 -4.74 7.81 -14.50
CA GLY A 282 -5.75 7.43 -15.48
C GLY A 282 -5.71 8.45 -16.61
N SER A 283 -6.33 8.14 -17.75
CA SER A 283 -6.37 9.00 -18.94
C SER A 283 -6.90 10.43 -18.71
N ASN A 284 -7.53 10.66 -17.58
CA ASN A 284 -8.08 11.94 -17.16
C ASN A 284 -7.32 12.59 -16.00
N THR A 285 -6.36 11.90 -15.39
CA THR A 285 -5.56 12.46 -14.33
C THR A 285 -4.36 13.16 -14.93
N LYS A 286 -4.25 14.41 -14.65
CA LYS A 286 -3.24 15.30 -15.21
C LYS A 286 -2.19 15.67 -14.16
N VAL A 287 -1.85 14.74 -13.29
CA VAL A 287 -0.67 14.85 -12.44
C VAL A 287 0.51 14.31 -13.22
N TYR A 288 1.46 15.18 -13.42
CA TYR A 288 2.64 14.85 -14.18
C TYR A 288 3.80 14.70 -13.20
N TYR A 289 4.21 13.51 -13.03
CA TYR A 289 5.42 13.18 -12.31
C TYR A 289 6.19 12.13 -13.12
N TYR A 290 7.49 12.16 -12.98
CA TYR A 290 8.33 11.15 -13.57
C TYR A 290 8.67 10.08 -12.54
N GLY A 291 8.69 8.83 -12.99
CA GLY A 291 8.98 7.71 -12.12
C GLY A 291 10.44 7.66 -11.70
N ILE A 292 10.69 7.20 -10.50
CA ILE A 292 12.01 6.80 -10.03
C ILE A 292 12.20 5.34 -10.45
N GLN A 293 11.65 4.42 -9.69
CA GLN A 293 11.71 3.00 -10.01
C GLN A 293 10.97 2.65 -11.30
N ALA A 294 9.80 3.28 -11.54
CA ALA A 294 9.01 3.05 -12.74
C ALA A 294 9.74 3.46 -14.02
N ALA A 295 10.44 4.60 -14.01
CA ALA A 295 11.22 5.04 -15.17
C ALA A 295 12.48 4.20 -15.34
N ASP A 296 13.15 3.82 -14.27
CA ASP A 296 14.33 2.95 -14.32
C ASP A 296 13.99 1.58 -14.93
N SER A 297 12.91 0.95 -14.47
CA SER A 297 12.40 -0.31 -15.04
C SER A 297 12.06 -0.18 -16.53
N ALA A 298 11.34 0.89 -16.90
CA ALA A 298 10.94 1.11 -18.28
C ALA A 298 12.15 1.33 -19.20
N LYS A 299 13.13 2.12 -18.78
CA LYS A 299 14.36 2.35 -19.53
C LYS A 299 15.15 1.08 -19.79
N LYS A 300 15.30 0.26 -18.76
CA LYS A 300 16.01 -1.03 -18.88
C LYS A 300 15.29 -1.99 -19.82
N TYR A 301 13.97 -2.04 -19.74
CA TYR A 301 13.17 -2.84 -20.68
C TYR A 301 13.41 -2.38 -22.12
N LEU A 302 13.28 -1.10 -22.39
CA LEU A 302 13.48 -0.53 -23.74
C LEU A 302 14.90 -0.73 -24.26
N ALA A 303 15.91 -0.65 -23.38
CA ALA A 303 17.30 -0.85 -23.74
C ALA A 303 17.61 -2.28 -24.20
N ASN A 304 16.81 -3.25 -23.79
CA ASN A 304 16.98 -4.66 -24.14
C ASN A 304 16.18 -5.07 -25.39
N LEU A 305 15.35 -4.19 -25.95
CA LEU A 305 14.59 -4.50 -27.16
C LEU A 305 15.50 -4.49 -28.40
N THR A 306 15.33 -5.52 -29.23
CA THR A 306 16.05 -5.67 -30.49
C THR A 306 15.12 -5.80 -31.68
N ASN A 307 15.58 -5.37 -32.83
CA ASN A 307 14.97 -5.61 -34.13
C ASN A 307 15.19 -7.09 -34.57
N GLU A 308 14.52 -7.49 -35.63
CA GLU A 308 14.65 -8.84 -36.21
C GLU A 308 16.10 -9.17 -36.61
N ASP A 309 16.89 -8.18 -36.98
CA ASP A 309 18.29 -8.31 -37.36
C ASP A 309 19.27 -8.39 -36.17
N GLY A 310 18.73 -8.31 -34.93
CA GLY A 310 19.51 -8.34 -33.69
C GLY A 310 20.10 -6.98 -33.29
N SER A 311 19.88 -5.91 -34.07
CA SER A 311 20.27 -4.55 -33.66
C SER A 311 19.35 -4.02 -32.56
N ARG A 312 19.87 -3.11 -31.74
CA ARG A 312 19.01 -2.43 -30.70
C ARG A 312 17.90 -1.64 -31.37
N LYS A 313 16.70 -1.78 -30.84
CA LYS A 313 15.51 -1.09 -31.39
C LYS A 313 15.54 0.41 -31.12
N TYR A 314 16.01 0.83 -29.95
CA TYR A 314 16.07 2.22 -29.53
C TYR A 314 17.47 2.62 -29.05
N SER A 315 17.86 3.87 -29.36
CA SER A 315 19.14 4.42 -28.90
C SER A 315 19.07 4.83 -27.42
N ASP A 316 20.23 4.88 -26.77
CA ASP A 316 20.31 5.36 -25.38
C ASP A 316 19.84 6.81 -25.25
N GLU A 317 20.10 7.65 -26.25
CA GLU A 317 19.64 9.05 -26.27
C GLU A 317 18.11 9.11 -26.24
N LEU A 318 17.44 8.31 -27.07
CA LEU A 318 16.00 8.25 -27.13
C LEU A 318 15.39 7.71 -25.82
N ILE A 319 15.96 6.63 -25.28
CA ILE A 319 15.50 6.04 -24.01
C ILE A 319 15.69 7.02 -22.85
N ASN A 320 16.82 7.73 -22.81
CA ASN A 320 17.08 8.70 -21.76
C ASN A 320 16.23 9.98 -21.90
N SER A 321 15.80 10.30 -23.10
CA SER A 321 14.88 11.43 -23.32
C SER A 321 13.50 11.21 -22.68
N LEU A 322 13.14 9.96 -22.41
CA LEU A 322 11.84 9.57 -21.83
C LEU A 322 11.56 10.33 -20.52
N SER A 323 12.44 10.26 -19.54
CA SER A 323 12.27 11.01 -18.28
C SER A 323 12.66 12.49 -18.44
N GLY A 324 13.66 12.77 -19.25
CA GLY A 324 14.10 14.13 -19.50
C GLY A 324 13.06 14.98 -20.22
N TYR A 325 12.27 14.37 -21.07
CA TYR A 325 11.16 15.04 -21.74
C TYR A 325 10.08 15.51 -20.75
N ILE A 326 9.65 14.63 -19.86
CA ILE A 326 8.66 14.97 -18.82
C ILE A 326 9.22 16.07 -17.91
N GLU A 327 10.47 15.91 -17.45
CA GLU A 327 11.12 16.88 -16.58
C GLU A 327 11.28 18.23 -17.25
N LYS A 328 11.69 18.24 -18.51
CA LYS A 328 11.84 19.48 -19.29
C LYS A 328 10.51 20.22 -19.45
N ASP A 329 9.46 19.53 -19.80
CA ASP A 329 8.15 20.16 -19.99
C ASP A 329 7.57 20.69 -18.68
N LEU A 330 7.76 20.02 -17.59
CA LEU A 330 7.41 20.51 -16.27
C LEU A 330 8.24 21.73 -15.87
N ALA A 331 9.53 21.72 -16.15
CA ALA A 331 10.42 22.83 -15.84
C ALA A 331 10.19 24.05 -16.74
N ASP A 332 10.02 23.83 -18.04
CA ASP A 332 9.90 24.92 -19.03
C ASP A 332 8.53 25.58 -19.03
N ASN A 333 7.48 24.83 -18.82
CA ASN A 333 6.14 25.31 -19.00
C ASN A 333 5.31 25.37 -17.71
N GLY A 334 5.64 24.59 -16.69
CA GLY A 334 4.86 24.51 -15.44
C GLY A 334 3.37 24.28 -15.66
N LYS A 335 2.97 24.08 -16.93
CA LYS A 335 1.58 23.96 -17.38
C LYS A 335 1.50 22.87 -18.41
N VAL A 336 0.53 22.05 -18.24
CA VAL A 336 0.10 21.14 -19.28
C VAL A 336 -0.66 21.94 -20.31
N ASP A 337 -0.60 21.57 -21.58
CA ASP A 337 -1.51 22.13 -22.55
C ASP A 337 -2.96 21.78 -22.15
N LYS A 338 -3.90 22.49 -22.71
CA LYS A 338 -5.35 22.26 -22.42
C LYS A 338 -5.83 20.85 -22.73
N ASN A 339 -5.06 20.08 -23.50
CA ASN A 339 -5.37 18.72 -23.90
C ASN A 339 -4.52 17.70 -23.12
N GLY A 340 -3.48 18.14 -22.43
CA GLY A 340 -2.61 17.33 -21.60
C GLY A 340 -1.84 16.22 -22.33
N LYS A 341 -1.86 16.21 -23.65
CA LYS A 341 -1.44 15.05 -24.44
C LYS A 341 -0.15 15.23 -25.22
N ASP A 342 0.22 16.47 -25.53
CA ASP A 342 1.29 16.72 -26.51
C ASP A 342 2.66 16.89 -25.89
N LYS A 343 2.76 16.91 -24.55
CA LYS A 343 3.96 17.26 -23.83
C LYS A 343 4.52 16.19 -22.90
N PHE A 344 3.78 15.13 -22.70
CA PHE A 344 4.15 14.05 -21.81
C PHE A 344 4.14 12.73 -22.54
N ILE A 345 4.98 11.83 -22.08
CA ILE A 345 4.90 10.46 -22.53
C ILE A 345 3.65 9.88 -21.92
N ASP A 346 2.63 9.87 -22.73
CA ASP A 346 1.41 9.17 -22.41
C ASP A 346 1.67 7.68 -22.60
N VAL A 347 1.72 6.97 -21.49
CA VAL A 347 1.90 5.51 -21.47
C VAL A 347 0.81 4.81 -22.27
N GLU A 348 -0.40 5.40 -22.36
CA GLU A 348 -1.50 4.83 -23.12
C GLU A 348 -1.37 5.07 -24.61
N THR A 349 -0.84 6.20 -25.02
CA THR A 349 -0.75 6.57 -26.44
C THR A 349 0.61 6.36 -27.04
N GLY A 350 1.66 6.18 -26.24
CA GLY A 350 3.03 6.03 -26.71
C GLY A 350 3.50 7.20 -27.55
N ASN A 351 2.89 8.35 -27.40
CA ASN A 351 3.19 9.52 -28.20
C ASN A 351 4.48 10.17 -27.74
N ASN A 352 5.27 10.64 -28.65
CA ASN A 352 6.21 11.73 -28.52
C ASN A 352 7.69 11.41 -28.42
N ALA A 353 8.09 10.24 -28.03
CA ALA A 353 9.52 9.94 -27.91
C ALA A 353 10.12 9.23 -29.13
N GLY A 354 9.31 8.93 -30.16
CA GLY A 354 9.74 8.05 -31.25
C GLY A 354 9.82 6.56 -30.84
N ILE A 355 9.18 6.25 -29.72
CA ILE A 355 9.04 4.88 -29.20
C ILE A 355 7.64 4.37 -29.54
N GLU A 356 7.54 3.14 -29.99
CA GLU A 356 6.24 2.56 -30.33
C GLU A 356 5.35 2.42 -29.09
N LYS A 357 4.06 2.71 -29.25
CA LYS A 357 3.07 2.63 -28.18
C LYS A 357 3.11 1.30 -27.41
N ALA A 358 3.18 0.18 -28.14
CA ALA A 358 3.21 -1.13 -27.54
C ALA A 358 4.44 -1.31 -26.63
N ASP A 359 5.61 -0.83 -27.06
CA ASP A 359 6.85 -0.95 -26.31
C ASP A 359 6.86 -0.08 -25.07
N ILE A 360 6.30 1.13 -25.11
CA ILE A 360 6.13 1.96 -23.91
C ILE A 360 5.15 1.29 -22.93
N THR A 361 4.02 0.78 -23.42
CA THR A 361 3.06 0.10 -22.57
C THR A 361 3.70 -1.10 -21.87
N ASN A 362 4.45 -1.92 -22.62
CA ASN A 362 5.15 -3.07 -22.07
C ASN A 362 6.26 -2.65 -21.08
N ALA A 363 7.00 -1.60 -21.40
CA ALA A 363 8.06 -1.08 -20.53
C ALA A 363 7.52 -0.67 -19.16
N TYR A 364 6.42 0.07 -19.13
CA TYR A 364 5.77 0.44 -17.86
C TYR A 364 5.00 -0.73 -17.22
N ALA A 365 4.68 -1.77 -17.97
CA ALA A 365 4.11 -2.99 -17.41
C ALA A 365 5.08 -3.74 -16.48
N THR A 366 6.40 -3.57 -16.64
CA THR A 366 7.41 -4.22 -15.80
C THR A 366 7.52 -3.68 -14.37
N ARG A 367 6.84 -2.58 -14.06
CA ARG A 367 6.87 -1.95 -12.72
C ARG A 367 6.49 -2.93 -11.62
N SER A 368 7.18 -2.85 -10.48
CA SER A 368 6.88 -3.66 -9.31
C SER A 368 5.69 -3.11 -8.51
N SER A 369 4.93 -4.00 -7.91
CA SER A 369 4.01 -3.66 -6.82
C SER A 369 4.78 -3.53 -5.51
N LEU A 370 4.18 -2.93 -4.48
CA LEU A 370 4.87 -2.75 -3.21
C LEU A 370 4.76 -3.98 -2.31
N LEU A 371 3.57 -4.50 -2.15
CA LEU A 371 3.29 -5.74 -1.43
C LEU A 371 2.61 -6.74 -2.36
N ILE A 372 3.18 -7.91 -2.52
CA ILE A 372 2.63 -8.99 -3.35
C ILE A 372 2.26 -10.17 -2.47
N MET A 373 1.02 -10.62 -2.60
CA MET A 373 0.49 -11.80 -1.92
C MET A 373 -0.07 -12.77 -2.96
N ARG A 374 0.49 -13.95 -3.02
CA ARG A 374 0.05 -14.98 -3.95
C ARG A 374 0.09 -16.36 -3.29
N ASN A 375 -1.01 -17.09 -3.38
CA ASN A 375 -1.17 -18.38 -2.75
C ASN A 375 -0.81 -18.33 -1.25
N VAL A 376 -1.57 -17.52 -0.53
CA VAL A 376 -1.44 -17.29 0.90
C VAL A 376 -2.80 -17.43 1.59
N SER A 377 -2.81 -17.80 2.85
CA SER A 377 -4.01 -17.87 3.67
C SER A 377 -3.78 -17.24 5.04
N ASN A 378 -4.87 -16.77 5.67
CA ASN A 378 -4.85 -16.13 6.98
C ASN A 378 -3.83 -14.99 7.07
N VAL A 379 -4.02 -13.96 6.25
CA VAL A 379 -3.15 -12.78 6.18
C VAL A 379 -3.83 -11.58 6.83
N TYR A 380 -3.08 -10.86 7.64
CA TYR A 380 -3.49 -9.57 8.19
C TYR A 380 -2.49 -8.48 7.78
N VAL A 381 -2.98 -7.39 7.23
CA VAL A 381 -2.22 -6.17 6.97
C VAL A 381 -3.00 -5.00 7.57
N GLY A 382 -2.39 -4.31 8.49
CA GLY A 382 -3.06 -3.18 9.16
C GLY A 382 -2.10 -2.31 9.94
N ASP A 383 -2.59 -1.12 10.26
CA ASP A 383 -1.92 -0.12 11.10
C ASP A 383 -0.63 0.47 10.49
N ILE A 384 -0.33 0.19 9.22
CA ILE A 384 0.82 0.71 8.49
C ILE A 384 0.39 1.70 7.40
N THR A 385 1.29 2.57 7.03
CA THR A 385 1.15 3.46 5.86
C THR A 385 1.80 2.82 4.64
N VAL A 386 1.12 2.86 3.50
CA VAL A 386 1.64 2.35 2.22
C VAL A 386 1.64 3.48 1.21
N GLU A 387 2.82 3.90 0.75
CA GLU A 387 2.99 5.09 -0.05
C GLU A 387 3.82 4.85 -1.32
N ASN A 388 3.52 5.64 -2.34
CA ASN A 388 4.31 5.81 -3.57
C ASN A 388 4.76 4.50 -4.24
N PRO A 389 3.85 3.55 -4.51
CA PRO A 389 4.19 2.34 -5.25
C PRO A 389 4.53 2.67 -6.70
N ALA A 390 5.42 1.90 -7.32
CA ALA A 390 5.69 2.05 -8.76
C ALA A 390 4.48 1.58 -9.61
N ASN A 391 3.72 0.62 -9.11
CA ASN A 391 2.50 0.09 -9.73
C ASN A 391 1.37 0.02 -8.68
N HIS A 392 1.05 -1.15 -8.13
CA HIS A 392 0.03 -1.29 -7.11
C HIS A 392 0.63 -1.24 -5.70
N SER A 393 -0.12 -0.66 -4.76
CA SER A 393 0.25 -0.67 -3.34
C SER A 393 0.24 -2.10 -2.80
N VAL A 394 -0.86 -2.80 -3.00
CA VAL A 394 -1.05 -4.19 -2.57
C VAL A 394 -1.63 -4.99 -3.74
N THR A 395 -0.97 -6.06 -4.10
CA THR A 395 -1.44 -7.01 -5.12
C THR A 395 -1.75 -8.33 -4.46
N VAL A 396 -3.00 -8.77 -4.55
CA VAL A 396 -3.44 -10.08 -4.09
C VAL A 396 -3.88 -10.89 -5.28
N SER A 397 -3.23 -12.03 -5.51
CA SER A 397 -3.59 -12.96 -6.58
C SER A 397 -4.09 -14.27 -5.99
N TYR A 398 -5.30 -14.64 -6.37
CA TYR A 398 -5.96 -15.89 -5.94
C TYR A 398 -5.88 -16.92 -7.05
N THR A 399 -5.44 -18.12 -6.71
CA THR A 399 -5.54 -19.28 -7.60
C THR A 399 -6.88 -20.03 -7.43
N HIS A 400 -7.50 -19.90 -6.26
CA HIS A 400 -8.80 -20.49 -5.97
C HIS A 400 -9.64 -19.50 -5.14
N LEU A 401 -10.76 -19.05 -5.71
CA LEU A 401 -11.78 -18.32 -5.00
C LEU A 401 -12.90 -19.34 -4.67
N THR A 402 -12.93 -19.82 -3.46
CA THR A 402 -14.16 -20.43 -2.92
C THR A 402 -14.99 -19.30 -2.34
N LEU A 403 -15.97 -18.85 -3.10
CA LEU A 403 -17.02 -18.02 -2.55
C LEU A 403 -17.85 -18.89 -1.57
N PRO A 404 -18.22 -18.36 -0.41
CA PRO A 404 -19.08 -19.06 0.53
C PRO A 404 -20.47 -19.31 -0.05
#